data_6a3e66ac33bd617e797ab5b8c02b6c73
#
_entry.id   6a3e66ac33bd617e797ab5b8c02b6c73
#
_cell.length_a   1.000
_cell.length_b   1.000
_cell.length_c   1.000
_cell.angle_alpha   90.00
_cell.angle_beta   90.00
_cell.angle_gamma   90.00
#
_symmetry.space_group_name_H-M   'P 1'
#
loop_
_entity.id
_entity.type
_entity.pdbx_description
1 polymer ?
#
loop_
_entity_poly.entity_id
_entity_poly.type
_entity_poly.pdbx_seq_one_letter_code
_entity_poly.pdbx_strand_id
1 'polypeptide(L)'
;MARRSVRLLASIAAVATMATTFAACGNKQATTDENGKPIVNILVRRNVTDHPMQDTQYTKDLEAACDCTIKWQEVSDNAWGQQKSAKMAAGEFPDIGLSLFSMVDAAKYSTYFEDLKPHLDKMPNVKKFLKAQPGAAKYVTDGTKIAMLPSDRGKGYEVSGTHMFINKTWLDRSEE
;
A
#
# COMPACT_ATOMS: atom_id res chain seq x y z
N MET A 1 -88.22 14.82 13.55
CA MET A 1 -87.42 14.17 12.51
C MET A 1 -86.12 14.91 12.37
N ALA A 2 -85.06 14.41 13.02
CA ALA A 2 -83.76 15.10 13.11
C ALA A 2 -82.75 14.44 12.20
N ARG A 3 -82.25 15.13 11.20
CA ARG A 3 -81.14 14.71 10.38
C ARG A 3 -79.81 15.12 11.03
N ARG A 4 -79.09 14.16 11.57
CA ARG A 4 -77.72 14.35 12.04
C ARG A 4 -76.77 14.17 10.88
N SER A 5 -76.16 15.28 10.47
CA SER A 5 -75.04 15.29 9.50
C SER A 5 -73.77 14.86 10.21
N VAL A 6 -73.25 13.70 9.79
CA VAL A 6 -71.94 13.20 10.19
C VAL A 6 -70.87 13.89 9.35
N ARG A 7 -70.09 14.74 9.99
CA ARG A 7 -68.90 15.35 9.35
C ARG A 7 -67.78 14.32 9.42
N LEU A 8 -67.40 13.75 8.26
CA LEU A 8 -66.22 12.95 8.09
C LEU A 8 -65.00 13.90 8.11
N LEU A 9 -64.22 13.83 9.19
CA LEU A 9 -62.88 14.40 9.23
C LEU A 9 -61.92 13.42 8.54
N ALA A 10 -61.52 13.75 7.33
CA ALA A 10 -60.44 13.05 6.64
C ALA A 10 -59.10 13.46 7.23
N SER A 11 -58.54 12.62 8.06
CA SER A 11 -57.16 12.75 8.57
C SER A 11 -56.20 12.31 7.46
N ILE A 12 -55.57 13.26 6.81
CA ILE A 12 -54.46 13.01 5.90
C ILE A 12 -53.23 12.70 6.76
N ALA A 13 -52.92 11.42 6.94
CA ALA A 13 -51.66 10.98 7.50
C ALA A 13 -50.57 11.18 6.44
N ALA A 14 -49.81 12.26 6.57
CA ALA A 14 -48.58 12.43 5.80
C ALA A 14 -47.55 11.41 6.27
N VAL A 15 -47.39 10.31 5.54
CA VAL A 15 -46.30 9.40 5.72
C VAL A 15 -45.05 10.08 5.18
N ALA A 16 -44.29 10.69 6.08
CA ALA A 16 -42.92 11.14 5.79
C ALA A 16 -42.06 9.91 5.63
N THR A 17 -41.91 9.44 4.40
CA THR A 17 -40.87 8.47 4.04
C THR A 17 -39.51 9.13 4.27
N MET A 18 -38.90 8.87 5.42
CA MET A 18 -37.48 9.09 5.63
C MET A 18 -36.75 8.17 4.65
N ALA A 19 -36.39 8.72 3.50
CA ALA A 19 -35.37 8.15 2.64
C ALA A 19 -34.05 8.20 3.43
N THR A 20 -33.79 7.18 4.21
CA THR A 20 -32.43 6.91 4.71
C THR A 20 -31.58 6.64 3.47
N THR A 21 -30.96 7.68 2.96
CA THR A 21 -29.81 7.52 2.10
C THR A 21 -28.78 6.75 2.89
N PHE A 22 -28.67 5.45 2.66
CA PHE A 22 -27.47 4.72 2.96
C PHE A 22 -26.36 5.39 2.15
N ALA A 23 -25.77 6.44 2.70
CA ALA A 23 -24.44 6.84 2.32
C ALA A 23 -23.58 5.62 2.62
N ALA A 24 -23.25 4.86 1.58
CA ALA A 24 -22.15 3.92 1.62
C ALA A 24 -20.93 4.78 1.97
N CYS A 25 -20.64 4.89 3.25
CA CYS A 25 -19.39 5.40 3.75
C CYS A 25 -18.32 4.39 3.35
N GLY A 26 -17.96 4.35 2.08
CA GLY A 26 -16.60 4.03 1.71
C GLY A 26 -15.76 5.04 2.47
N ASN A 27 -14.92 4.55 3.38
CA ASN A 27 -14.00 5.35 4.15
C ASN A 27 -13.06 6.06 3.16
N LYS A 28 -13.48 7.20 2.61
CA LYS A 28 -12.58 8.08 1.86
C LYS A 28 -11.63 8.63 2.91
N GLN A 29 -10.45 8.06 2.98
CA GLN A 29 -9.38 8.62 3.80
C GLN A 29 -9.23 10.09 3.41
N ALA A 30 -9.08 10.95 4.41
CA ALA A 30 -8.84 12.36 4.16
C ALA A 30 -7.59 12.50 3.28
N THR A 31 -7.70 13.28 2.22
CA THR A 31 -6.59 13.50 1.28
C THR A 31 -5.67 14.63 1.71
N THR A 32 -6.09 15.43 2.69
CA THR A 32 -5.32 16.53 3.26
C THR A 32 -5.43 16.53 4.79
N ASP A 33 -4.40 17.02 5.45
CA ASP A 33 -4.39 17.25 6.89
C ASP A 33 -5.07 18.60 7.27
N GLU A 34 -5.03 18.94 8.56
CA GLU A 34 -5.61 20.17 9.12
C GLU A 34 -4.98 21.45 8.54
N ASN A 35 -3.74 21.36 8.06
CA ASN A 35 -2.97 22.45 7.48
C ASN A 35 -3.11 22.51 5.95
N GLY A 36 -3.91 21.62 5.35
CA GLY A 36 -4.09 21.52 3.91
C GLY A 36 -2.98 20.79 3.18
N LYS A 37 -2.02 20.14 3.89
CA LYS A 37 -0.99 19.32 3.28
C LYS A 37 -1.54 17.98 2.81
N PRO A 38 -1.09 17.47 1.67
CA PRO A 38 -1.47 16.13 1.21
C PRO A 38 -1.13 15.07 2.25
N ILE A 39 -2.03 14.11 2.45
CA ILE A 39 -1.76 12.93 3.27
C ILE A 39 -1.33 11.79 2.36
N VAL A 40 -0.21 11.14 2.70
CA VAL A 40 0.29 9.93 2.05
C VAL A 40 0.21 8.76 3.03
N ASN A 41 -0.58 7.76 2.69
CA ASN A 41 -0.73 6.55 3.50
C ASN A 41 0.30 5.52 3.08
N ILE A 42 1.21 5.16 3.96
CA ILE A 42 2.26 4.19 3.69
C ILE A 42 2.06 2.96 4.57
N LEU A 43 1.89 1.81 3.94
CA LEU A 43 1.90 0.53 4.65
C LEU A 43 3.29 -0.09 4.51
N VAL A 44 3.92 -0.39 5.62
CA VAL A 44 5.25 -1.00 5.66
C VAL A 44 5.23 -2.35 6.36
N ARG A 45 5.86 -3.34 5.74
CA ARG A 45 6.13 -4.63 6.36
C ARG A 45 7.51 -4.59 7.02
N ARG A 46 7.52 -4.74 8.33
CA ARG A 46 8.76 -4.76 9.13
C ARG A 46 8.58 -5.56 10.40
N ASN A 47 9.67 -5.96 11.00
CA ASN A 47 9.63 -6.43 12.38
C ASN A 47 9.23 -5.24 13.25
N VAL A 48 8.09 -5.36 13.93
CA VAL A 48 7.64 -4.32 14.84
C VAL A 48 8.60 -4.33 16.04
N THR A 49 9.40 -3.30 16.11
CA THR A 49 10.31 -3.02 17.22
C THR A 49 9.79 -1.80 17.98
N ASP A 50 10.45 -1.44 19.04
CA ASP A 50 10.00 -0.45 20.02
C ASP A 50 9.87 1.00 19.50
N HIS A 51 10.22 1.25 18.23
CA HIS A 51 10.18 2.58 17.65
C HIS A 51 9.24 2.62 16.44
N PRO A 52 8.04 3.21 16.58
CA PRO A 52 7.13 3.44 15.45
C PRO A 52 7.79 4.25 14.33
N MET A 53 7.46 3.94 13.08
CA MET A 53 7.95 4.71 11.93
C MET A 53 7.62 6.19 12.04
N GLN A 54 6.45 6.51 12.60
CA GLN A 54 5.98 7.88 12.76
C GLN A 54 6.93 8.76 13.58
N ASP A 55 7.63 8.17 14.56
CA ASP A 55 8.50 8.90 15.49
C ASP A 55 9.95 9.01 15.01
N THR A 56 10.25 8.44 13.84
CA THR A 56 11.61 8.41 13.32
C THR A 56 12.03 9.72 12.64
N GLN A 57 13.34 9.99 12.65
CA GLN A 57 13.90 11.11 11.89
C GLN A 57 13.66 10.92 10.38
N TYR A 58 13.67 9.68 9.90
CA TYR A 58 13.36 9.33 8.52
C TYR A 58 11.99 9.85 8.08
N THR A 59 10.95 9.70 8.91
CA THR A 59 9.63 10.24 8.62
C THR A 59 9.64 11.75 8.50
N LYS A 60 10.30 12.44 9.44
CA LYS A 60 10.41 13.90 9.41
C LYS A 60 11.12 14.41 8.16
N ASP A 61 12.18 13.73 7.75
CA ASP A 61 12.93 14.08 6.55
C ASP A 61 12.10 13.86 5.27
N LEU A 62 11.31 12.78 5.23
CA LEU A 62 10.39 12.53 4.12
C LEU A 62 9.27 13.56 4.05
N GLU A 63 8.62 13.88 5.17
CA GLU A 63 7.56 14.88 5.23
C GLU A 63 8.06 16.26 4.82
N ALA A 64 9.27 16.62 5.23
CA ALA A 64 9.91 17.85 4.80
C ALA A 64 10.22 17.87 3.29
N ALA A 65 10.64 16.73 2.74
CA ALA A 65 11.00 16.61 1.33
C ALA A 65 9.78 16.62 0.38
N CYS A 66 8.65 16.03 0.81
CA CYS A 66 7.42 15.97 0.00
C CYS A 66 6.44 17.10 0.26
N ASP A 67 6.67 17.91 1.30
CA ASP A 67 5.70 18.87 1.83
C ASP A 67 4.31 18.22 2.07
N CYS A 68 4.32 17.01 2.65
CA CYS A 68 3.16 16.18 2.90
C CYS A 68 3.13 15.66 4.34
N THR A 69 2.01 15.10 4.77
CA THR A 69 1.87 14.38 6.03
C THR A 69 1.84 12.88 5.75
N ILE A 70 2.73 12.12 6.38
CA ILE A 70 2.80 10.66 6.20
C ILE A 70 2.03 9.96 7.33
N LYS A 71 1.13 9.07 6.96
CA LYS A 71 0.45 8.16 7.87
C LYS A 71 0.96 6.75 7.66
N TRP A 72 1.70 6.27 8.65
CA TRP A 72 2.25 4.93 8.63
C TRP A 72 1.25 3.90 9.15
N GLN A 73 1.18 2.78 8.45
CA GLN A 73 0.61 1.53 8.93
C GLN A 73 1.72 0.50 8.94
N GLU A 74 1.95 -0.13 10.08
CA GLU A 74 3.02 -1.11 10.25
C GLU A 74 2.43 -2.51 10.38
N VAL A 75 3.01 -3.48 9.70
CA VAL A 75 2.57 -4.87 9.74
C VAL A 75 3.77 -5.80 9.82
N SER A 76 3.71 -6.81 10.70
CA SER A 76 4.72 -7.86 10.78
C SER A 76 4.60 -8.84 9.60
N ASP A 77 5.67 -9.59 9.34
CA ASP A 77 5.71 -10.59 8.29
C ASP A 77 4.56 -11.61 8.40
N ASN A 78 4.34 -12.14 9.60
CA ASN A 78 3.28 -13.12 9.84
C ASN A 78 1.88 -12.51 9.64
N ALA A 79 1.65 -11.32 10.18
CA ALA A 79 0.37 -10.64 10.04
C ALA A 79 0.07 -10.30 8.58
N TRP A 80 1.08 -9.83 7.82
CA TRP A 80 0.91 -9.53 6.40
C TRP A 80 0.59 -10.78 5.58
N GLY A 81 1.28 -11.89 5.81
CA GLY A 81 1.00 -13.16 5.15
C GLY A 81 -0.45 -13.61 5.30
N GLN A 82 -1.06 -13.36 6.45
CA GLN A 82 -2.46 -13.69 6.72
C GLN A 82 -3.45 -12.66 6.14
N GLN A 83 -3.13 -11.38 6.22
CA GLN A 83 -4.02 -10.27 5.86
C GLN A 83 -4.00 -9.92 4.37
N LYS A 84 -2.87 -10.19 3.68
CA LYS A 84 -2.65 -9.73 2.29
C LYS A 84 -3.82 -10.07 1.36
N SER A 85 -4.22 -11.33 1.31
CA SER A 85 -5.26 -11.76 0.39
C SER A 85 -6.61 -11.10 0.67
N ALA A 86 -6.97 -10.93 1.95
CA ALA A 86 -8.22 -10.29 2.34
C ALA A 86 -8.21 -8.79 1.99
N LYS A 87 -7.13 -8.08 2.31
CA LYS A 87 -6.98 -6.65 1.98
C LYS A 87 -7.00 -6.40 0.47
N MET A 88 -6.28 -7.22 -0.28
CA MET A 88 -6.27 -7.11 -1.74
C MET A 88 -7.64 -7.40 -2.36
N ALA A 89 -8.36 -8.38 -1.85
CA ALA A 89 -9.73 -8.67 -2.30
C ALA A 89 -10.73 -7.56 -1.94
N ALA A 90 -10.52 -6.89 -0.82
CA ALA A 90 -11.33 -5.74 -0.40
C ALA A 90 -10.96 -4.44 -1.12
N GLY A 91 -9.88 -4.41 -1.91
CA GLY A 91 -9.38 -3.19 -2.55
C GLY A 91 -8.72 -2.21 -1.57
N GLU A 92 -8.29 -2.69 -0.40
CA GLU A 92 -7.63 -1.88 0.63
C GLU A 92 -6.14 -1.74 0.34
N PHE A 93 -5.81 -0.86 -0.59
CA PHE A 93 -4.43 -0.57 -0.96
C PHE A 93 -3.96 0.74 -0.31
N PRO A 94 -2.72 0.78 0.19
CA PRO A 94 -2.09 2.05 0.60
C PRO A 94 -1.69 2.87 -0.63
N ASP A 95 -1.39 4.15 -0.45
CA ASP A 95 -0.80 4.97 -1.52
C ASP A 95 0.61 4.44 -1.87
N ILE A 96 1.37 4.01 -0.85
CA ILE A 96 2.69 3.40 -1.03
C ILE A 96 2.80 2.14 -0.17
N GLY A 97 3.26 1.05 -0.76
CA GLY A 97 3.56 -0.21 -0.07
C GLY A 97 5.07 -0.48 -0.01
N LEU A 98 5.63 -0.56 1.19
CA LEU A 98 7.05 -0.88 1.38
C LEU A 98 7.23 -2.34 1.81
N SER A 99 7.97 -3.12 1.02
CA SER A 99 8.25 -4.54 1.28
C SER A 99 7.00 -5.43 1.40
N LEU A 100 5.90 -5.05 0.75
CA LEU A 100 4.60 -5.71 0.85
C LEU A 100 4.31 -6.64 -0.32
N PHE A 101 4.54 -6.14 -1.52
CA PHE A 101 4.05 -6.76 -2.75
C PHE A 101 5.19 -7.35 -3.57
N SER A 102 4.89 -8.41 -4.28
CA SER A 102 5.76 -9.03 -5.28
C SER A 102 5.31 -8.65 -6.70
N MET A 103 6.14 -8.94 -7.70
CA MET A 103 5.74 -8.78 -9.10
C MET A 103 4.56 -9.68 -9.49
N VAL A 104 4.39 -10.83 -8.81
CA VAL A 104 3.21 -11.69 -8.98
C VAL A 104 1.95 -10.98 -8.49
N ASP A 105 2.03 -10.27 -7.37
CA ASP A 105 0.90 -9.46 -6.87
C ASP A 105 0.60 -8.31 -7.85
N ALA A 106 1.62 -7.63 -8.36
CA ALA A 106 1.46 -6.55 -9.32
C ALA A 106 0.81 -7.02 -10.63
N ALA A 107 1.19 -8.18 -11.14
CA ALA A 107 0.57 -8.77 -12.32
C ALA A 107 -0.90 -9.17 -12.06
N LYS A 108 -1.16 -9.84 -10.93
CA LYS A 108 -2.50 -10.31 -10.56
C LYS A 108 -3.49 -9.17 -10.30
N TYR A 109 -3.03 -8.09 -9.70
CA TYR A 109 -3.84 -6.94 -9.28
C TYR A 109 -3.41 -5.66 -10.01
N SER A 110 -3.08 -5.77 -11.28
CA SER A 110 -2.44 -4.71 -12.08
C SER A 110 -3.18 -3.37 -12.08
N THR A 111 -4.49 -3.35 -11.89
CA THR A 111 -5.31 -2.14 -11.82
C THR A 111 -5.05 -1.28 -10.58
N TYR A 112 -4.45 -1.86 -9.54
CA TYR A 112 -4.12 -1.15 -8.29
C TYR A 112 -2.68 -0.64 -8.26
N PHE A 113 -1.86 -1.01 -9.23
CA PHE A 113 -0.48 -0.56 -9.32
C PHE A 113 -0.35 0.46 -10.44
N GLU A 114 0.18 1.63 -10.11
CA GLU A 114 0.44 2.69 -11.08
C GLU A 114 1.54 2.28 -12.07
N ASP A 115 1.43 2.69 -13.31
CA ASP A 115 2.53 2.60 -14.26
C ASP A 115 3.51 3.76 -14.04
N LEU A 116 4.66 3.46 -13.49
CA LEU A 116 5.68 4.46 -13.20
C LEU A 116 6.45 4.94 -14.45
N LYS A 117 6.32 4.24 -15.57
CA LYS A 117 7.05 4.56 -16.79
C LYS A 117 6.78 5.98 -17.33
N PRO A 118 5.53 6.46 -17.40
CA PRO A 118 5.25 7.84 -17.82
C PRO A 118 5.79 8.89 -16.84
N HIS A 119 6.08 8.51 -15.60
CA HIS A 119 6.50 9.43 -14.54
C HIS A 119 8.02 9.49 -14.33
N LEU A 120 8.81 8.68 -15.05
CA LEU A 120 10.25 8.59 -14.88
C LEU A 120 10.98 9.94 -15.06
N ASP A 121 10.46 10.85 -15.86
CA ASP A 121 11.07 12.18 -16.03
C ASP A 121 10.96 13.03 -14.77
N LYS A 122 9.98 12.77 -13.91
CA LYS A 122 9.84 13.39 -12.58
C LYS A 122 10.67 12.67 -11.51
N MET A 123 11.27 11.52 -11.83
CA MET A 123 12.04 10.68 -10.92
C MET A 123 13.45 10.43 -11.45
N PRO A 124 14.32 11.47 -11.55
CA PRO A 124 15.61 11.37 -12.24
C PRO A 124 16.55 10.32 -11.61
N ASN A 125 16.52 10.16 -10.29
CA ASN A 125 17.32 9.16 -9.60
C ASN A 125 16.86 7.72 -9.91
N VAL A 126 15.56 7.49 -9.96
CA VAL A 126 14.98 6.19 -10.36
C VAL A 126 15.33 5.86 -11.80
N LYS A 127 15.16 6.83 -12.70
CA LYS A 127 15.54 6.69 -14.12
C LYS A 127 17.02 6.34 -14.29
N LYS A 128 17.91 7.03 -13.56
CA LYS A 128 19.34 6.74 -13.54
C LYS A 128 19.64 5.34 -13.01
N PHE A 129 19.00 4.94 -11.90
CA PHE A 129 19.17 3.64 -11.31
C PHE A 129 18.75 2.51 -12.27
N LEU A 130 17.55 2.59 -12.84
CA LEU A 130 17.05 1.58 -13.77
C LEU A 130 17.92 1.45 -15.02
N LYS A 131 18.51 2.55 -15.49
CA LYS A 131 19.47 2.54 -16.59
C LYS A 131 20.78 1.84 -16.20
N ALA A 132 21.26 2.06 -14.99
CA ALA A 132 22.49 1.47 -14.48
C ALA A 132 22.34 -0.01 -14.11
N GLN A 133 21.10 -0.45 -13.81
CA GLN A 133 20.78 -1.80 -13.35
C GLN A 133 19.72 -2.46 -14.26
N PRO A 134 20.08 -2.91 -15.47
CA PRO A 134 19.12 -3.48 -16.43
C PRO A 134 18.39 -4.72 -15.91
N GLY A 135 19.06 -5.52 -15.06
CA GLY A 135 18.44 -6.66 -14.39
C GLY A 135 17.31 -6.27 -13.46
N ALA A 136 17.53 -5.23 -12.66
CA ALA A 136 16.48 -4.68 -11.80
C ALA A 136 15.34 -4.08 -12.62
N ALA A 137 15.65 -3.33 -13.67
CA ALA A 137 14.64 -2.78 -14.58
C ALA A 137 13.77 -3.88 -15.19
N LYS A 138 14.37 -4.97 -15.67
CA LYS A 138 13.64 -6.12 -16.19
C LYS A 138 12.77 -6.77 -15.13
N TYR A 139 13.26 -6.89 -13.90
CA TYR A 139 12.54 -7.54 -12.82
C TYR A 139 11.26 -6.78 -12.43
N VAL A 140 11.28 -5.43 -12.42
CA VAL A 140 10.13 -4.61 -12.01
C VAL A 140 9.19 -4.25 -13.16
N THR A 141 9.47 -4.73 -14.37
CA THR A 141 8.66 -4.49 -15.56
C THR A 141 7.74 -5.68 -15.84
N ASP A 142 6.44 -5.41 -15.92
CA ASP A 142 5.43 -6.36 -16.39
C ASP A 142 4.92 -5.89 -17.77
N GLY A 143 5.30 -6.62 -18.81
CA GLY A 143 5.03 -6.18 -20.19
C GLY A 143 5.66 -4.83 -20.49
N THR A 144 4.84 -3.78 -20.63
CA THR A 144 5.30 -2.41 -20.88
C THR A 144 5.31 -1.52 -19.64
N LYS A 145 4.76 -2.00 -18.52
CA LYS A 145 4.50 -1.26 -17.29
C LYS A 145 5.63 -1.45 -16.29
N ILE A 146 6.10 -0.36 -15.69
CA ILE A 146 6.97 -0.40 -14.51
C ILE A 146 6.06 -0.33 -13.28
N ALA A 147 5.82 -1.49 -12.65
CA ALA A 147 4.83 -1.62 -11.59
C ALA A 147 5.38 -1.39 -10.17
N MET A 148 6.70 -1.42 -10.00
CA MET A 148 7.35 -1.30 -8.69
C MET A 148 8.69 -0.59 -8.80
N LEU A 149 9.17 -0.10 -7.66
CA LEU A 149 10.54 0.35 -7.48
C LEU A 149 11.33 -0.73 -6.74
N PRO A 150 12.48 -1.17 -7.27
CA PRO A 150 13.33 -2.11 -6.56
C PRO A 150 14.07 -1.39 -5.43
N SER A 151 14.37 -2.09 -4.35
CA SER A 151 15.31 -1.61 -3.35
C SER A 151 16.73 -1.94 -3.76
N ASP A 152 17.64 -0.97 -3.64
CA ASP A 152 19.08 -1.19 -3.78
C ASP A 152 19.71 -1.16 -2.39
N ARG A 153 20.36 -2.25 -2.02
CA ARG A 153 21.08 -2.37 -0.75
C ARG A 153 22.58 -2.04 -0.90
N GLY A 154 22.98 -1.64 -2.08
CA GLY A 154 24.37 -1.34 -2.42
C GLY A 154 25.25 -2.58 -2.54
N LYS A 155 26.49 -2.37 -2.93
CA LYS A 155 27.45 -3.46 -3.25
C LYS A 155 27.71 -4.45 -2.11
N GLY A 156 27.58 -4.04 -0.87
CA GLY A 156 27.77 -4.94 0.28
C GLY A 156 26.75 -6.09 0.36
N TYR A 157 25.64 -5.99 -0.35
CA TYR A 157 24.59 -7.01 -0.40
C TYR A 157 24.57 -7.82 -1.71
N GLU A 158 25.47 -7.52 -2.63
CA GLU A 158 25.63 -8.34 -3.86
C GLU A 158 26.22 -9.71 -3.53
N VAL A 159 26.87 -9.84 -2.38
CA VAL A 159 27.38 -11.09 -1.86
C VAL A 159 26.33 -11.69 -0.93
N SER A 160 25.96 -12.94 -1.15
CA SER A 160 25.01 -13.64 -0.27
C SER A 160 25.48 -13.60 1.19
N GLY A 161 24.62 -13.16 2.11
CA GLY A 161 24.88 -13.28 3.55
C GLY A 161 24.85 -14.71 4.06
N THR A 162 24.37 -15.65 3.20
CA THR A 162 24.32 -17.09 3.52
C THR A 162 25.32 -17.82 2.65
N HIS A 163 26.29 -18.45 3.28
CA HIS A 163 27.32 -19.22 2.61
C HIS A 163 27.22 -20.68 3.04
N MET A 164 27.49 -21.57 2.11
CA MET A 164 27.68 -22.97 2.42
C MET A 164 29.13 -23.18 2.87
N PHE A 165 29.31 -23.77 4.01
CA PHE A 165 30.60 -24.16 4.54
C PHE A 165 30.70 -25.68 4.49
N ILE A 166 31.81 -26.17 3.96
CA ILE A 166 32.11 -27.60 3.91
C ILE A 166 33.38 -27.86 4.73
N ASN A 167 33.32 -28.83 5.63
CA ASN A 167 34.48 -29.25 6.32
C ASN A 167 35.39 -30.02 5.35
N LYS A 168 36.48 -29.39 4.96
CA LYS A 168 37.40 -29.97 3.93
C LYS A 168 37.92 -31.33 4.33
N THR A 169 38.27 -31.56 5.61
CA THR A 169 38.78 -32.87 6.08
C THR A 169 37.73 -33.96 5.92
N TRP A 170 36.45 -33.65 6.09
CA TRP A 170 35.39 -34.64 5.86
C TRP A 170 35.12 -34.86 4.38
N LEU A 171 35.18 -33.80 3.56
CA LEU A 171 35.05 -33.90 2.12
C LEU A 171 36.18 -34.81 1.55
N ASP A 172 37.45 -34.55 1.94
CA ASP A 172 38.59 -35.34 1.48
C ASP A 172 38.51 -36.81 1.90
N ARG A 173 37.75 -37.14 2.95
CA ARG A 173 37.52 -38.53 3.40
C ARG A 173 36.33 -39.20 2.71
N SER A 174 35.41 -38.41 2.15
CA SER A 174 34.22 -38.95 1.48
C SER A 174 34.50 -39.42 0.05
N GLU A 175 35.70 -39.13 -0.46
CA GLU A 175 36.13 -39.48 -1.85
C GLU A 175 35.19 -38.94 -2.95
N GLU A 176 34.39 -37.90 -2.65
CA GLU A 176 33.51 -37.22 -3.58
C GLU A 176 34.07 -35.86 -4.03
#